data_ea05e932df64267aa0b735bbe7fe019f
#
_entry.id   ea05e932df64267aa0b735bbe7fe019f
#
_cell.length_a   1.000
_cell.length_b   1.000
_cell.length_c   1.000
_cell.angle_alpha   90.00
_cell.angle_beta   90.00
_cell.angle_gamma   90.00
#
_symmetry.space_group_name_H-M   'P 1'
#
loop_
_entity.id
_entity.type
_entity.pdbx_description
1 polymer ?
#
loop_
_entity_poly.entity_id
_entity_poly.type
_entity_poly.pdbx_seq_one_letter_code
_entity_poly.pdbx_strand_id
1 'polypeptide(L)'
;MRCGVKLALISGVATVLAGLCSSTSFATTSTSPRDAADIRREALMAQLQALSGPRNQARDELLGTERQLAVAQARLNAARSQLTSLNEALLSLSRRIADDEHVLLTARAQLGALVRSTYEVAGSDGFAAAILSSGNFNEVMDRYRGAEHVTNQVKRLKSTVEDREGALLQERRNLEARFAQAQALEDQLSQDSNRMMALVAERDIAFQAIDGPQRRLAKEIADLDQQLIPPATGLLGGSCGNHFAFGQCTYYVATRRCVPWFGNASEWLDHAAAFGYRVGHTPRAGAIAVWRPGQGGASRAGHVAYVEAVGPTDGVPAGSFKVSEMNWGGWNRVSYRAVADDGVMGFVYARG
;
A
#
# COMPACT_ATOMS: atom_id res chain seq x y z
N MET A 1 -69.21 -43.41 14.84
CA MET A 1 -69.85 -42.96 16.07
C MET A 1 -69.28 -41.59 16.34
N ARG A 2 -69.91 -40.53 15.94
CA ARG A 2 -70.95 -39.69 16.48
C ARG A 2 -70.72 -39.33 17.95
N CYS A 3 -70.56 -38.08 18.20
CA CYS A 3 -71.04 -37.11 19.15
C CYS A 3 -69.87 -36.24 19.66
N GLY A 4 -69.96 -34.95 19.80
CA GLY A 4 -71.06 -34.00 19.63
C GLY A 4 -70.61 -32.69 20.30
N VAL A 5 -71.05 -31.66 19.69
CA VAL A 5 -70.93 -30.21 19.95
C VAL A 5 -71.32 -29.86 21.39
N LYS A 6 -70.68 -28.86 21.98
CA LYS A 6 -71.41 -27.80 22.74
C LYS A 6 -70.69 -26.44 22.61
N LEU A 7 -71.42 -25.51 22.00
CA LEU A 7 -71.24 -24.08 21.97
C LEU A 7 -71.62 -23.49 23.34
N ALA A 8 -70.88 -22.51 23.81
CA ALA A 8 -71.38 -21.53 24.79
C ALA A 8 -70.83 -20.14 24.41
N LEU A 9 -71.72 -19.34 23.91
CA LEU A 9 -71.57 -17.88 23.75
C LEU A 9 -71.66 -17.22 25.12
N ILE A 10 -70.73 -16.29 25.44
CA ILE A 10 -71.01 -15.17 26.36
C ILE A 10 -70.35 -13.92 25.74
N SER A 11 -71.22 -12.93 25.53
CA SER A 11 -70.91 -11.58 25.09
C SER A 11 -70.20 -10.78 26.15
N GLY A 12 -69.38 -9.82 25.74
CA GLY A 12 -69.22 -8.62 26.50
C GLY A 12 -67.84 -7.92 26.40
N VAL A 13 -67.92 -6.70 25.87
CA VAL A 13 -67.05 -5.55 26.11
C VAL A 13 -65.83 -5.43 25.17
N ALA A 14 -66.02 -4.58 24.18
CA ALA A 14 -64.98 -3.94 23.40
C ALA A 14 -64.17 -2.99 24.29
N THR A 15 -62.86 -3.21 24.36
CA THR A 15 -61.91 -2.20 24.81
C THR A 15 -60.87 -2.04 23.72
N VAL A 16 -60.93 -0.88 23.05
CA VAL A 16 -59.95 -0.43 22.07
C VAL A 16 -58.65 -0.16 22.82
N LEU A 17 -57.64 -1.01 22.61
CA LEU A 17 -56.25 -0.74 22.94
C LEU A 17 -55.49 -0.66 21.63
N ALA A 18 -55.18 0.58 21.23
CA ALA A 18 -54.24 0.86 20.18
C ALA A 18 -52.83 0.39 20.66
N GLY A 19 -52.50 -0.83 20.34
CA GLY A 19 -51.17 -1.39 20.53
C GLY A 19 -50.28 -0.97 19.39
N LEU A 20 -49.29 -0.13 19.69
CA LEU A 20 -48.14 0.19 18.86
C LEU A 20 -47.47 -1.12 18.45
N CYS A 21 -47.66 -1.54 17.21
CA CYS A 21 -46.81 -2.51 16.56
C CYS A 21 -45.42 -1.89 16.35
N SER A 22 -44.56 -1.99 17.35
CA SER A 22 -43.12 -1.83 17.15
C SER A 22 -42.67 -3.02 16.32
N SER A 23 -42.55 -2.81 15.01
CA SER A 23 -41.85 -3.71 14.13
C SER A 23 -40.39 -3.70 14.53
N THR A 24 -40.01 -4.59 15.45
CA THR A 24 -38.59 -4.96 15.60
C THR A 24 -38.18 -5.64 14.33
N SER A 25 -37.58 -4.86 13.41
CA SER A 25 -36.84 -5.39 12.32
C SER A 25 -35.66 -6.17 12.93
N PHE A 26 -35.79 -7.49 12.99
CA PHE A 26 -34.62 -8.35 13.15
C PHE A 26 -33.74 -8.11 11.90
N ALA A 27 -32.73 -7.26 12.07
CA ALA A 27 -31.64 -7.21 11.13
C ALA A 27 -31.04 -8.61 11.10
N THR A 28 -31.37 -9.40 10.09
CA THR A 28 -30.60 -10.58 9.71
C THR A 28 -29.24 -10.04 9.32
N THR A 29 -28.27 -10.05 10.25
CA THR A 29 -26.87 -9.89 9.94
C THR A 29 -26.52 -10.99 8.97
N SER A 30 -26.45 -10.67 7.69
CA SER A 30 -25.92 -11.57 6.67
C SER A 30 -24.46 -11.80 7.02
N THR A 31 -24.17 -12.95 7.63
CA THR A 31 -22.81 -13.39 7.90
C THR A 31 -22.07 -13.40 6.55
N SER A 32 -20.93 -12.71 6.46
CA SER A 32 -20.18 -12.74 5.21
C SER A 32 -19.75 -14.17 4.88
N PRO A 33 -19.55 -14.52 3.60
CA PRO A 33 -19.05 -15.84 3.23
C PRO A 33 -17.74 -16.20 3.95
N ARG A 34 -16.95 -15.21 4.30
CA ARG A 34 -15.70 -15.35 5.05
C ARG A 34 -15.96 -15.70 6.51
N ASP A 35 -16.87 -14.99 7.19
CA ASP A 35 -17.23 -15.27 8.57
C ASP A 35 -17.86 -16.66 8.71
N ALA A 36 -18.65 -17.08 7.71
CA ALA A 36 -19.21 -18.44 7.67
C ALA A 36 -18.13 -19.53 7.53
N ALA A 37 -17.09 -19.27 6.75
CA ALA A 37 -15.95 -20.17 6.59
C ALA A 37 -15.10 -20.24 7.86
N ASP A 38 -14.88 -19.12 8.56
CA ASP A 38 -14.18 -19.07 9.85
C ASP A 38 -14.93 -19.87 10.92
N ILE A 39 -16.24 -19.68 11.06
CA ILE A 39 -17.09 -20.43 11.98
C ILE A 39 -17.04 -21.95 11.69
N ARG A 40 -17.11 -22.32 10.41
CA ARG A 40 -17.03 -23.73 10.01
C ARG A 40 -15.67 -24.33 10.33
N ARG A 41 -14.60 -23.58 10.10
CA ARG A 41 -13.23 -23.98 10.42
C ARG A 41 -13.07 -24.26 11.93
N GLU A 42 -13.54 -23.38 12.80
CA GLU A 42 -13.51 -23.58 14.25
C GLU A 42 -14.30 -24.83 14.67
N ALA A 43 -15.47 -25.05 14.10
CA ALA A 43 -16.27 -26.24 14.37
C ALA A 43 -15.55 -27.53 13.97
N LEU A 44 -14.87 -27.57 12.83
CA LEU A 44 -14.07 -28.70 12.38
C LEU A 44 -12.85 -28.95 13.27
N MET A 45 -12.19 -27.89 13.74
CA MET A 45 -11.09 -27.98 14.71
C MET A 45 -11.56 -28.59 16.04
N ALA A 46 -12.74 -28.19 16.54
CA ALA A 46 -13.34 -28.79 17.73
C ALA A 46 -13.68 -30.26 17.53
N GLN A 47 -14.21 -30.65 16.36
CA GLN A 47 -14.47 -32.06 16.02
C GLN A 47 -13.17 -32.85 15.94
N LEU A 48 -12.13 -32.32 15.33
CA LEU A 48 -10.83 -32.98 15.25
C LEU A 48 -10.23 -33.18 16.65
N GLN A 49 -10.38 -32.22 17.54
CA GLN A 49 -9.94 -32.32 18.94
C GLN A 49 -10.71 -33.36 19.74
N ALA A 50 -12.00 -33.58 19.45
CA ALA A 50 -12.83 -34.55 20.11
C ALA A 50 -12.52 -36.01 19.71
N LEU A 51 -11.89 -36.22 18.56
CA LEU A 51 -11.48 -37.57 18.14
C LEU A 51 -10.31 -38.07 19.00
N SER A 52 -10.44 -39.22 19.58
CA SER A 52 -9.37 -39.92 20.28
C SER A 52 -8.79 -41.02 19.40
N GLY A 53 -7.48 -41.23 19.44
CA GLY A 53 -6.80 -42.25 18.66
C GLY A 53 -5.32 -42.42 19.06
N PRO A 54 -4.61 -43.39 18.49
CA PRO A 54 -3.22 -43.69 18.87
C PRO A 54 -2.22 -42.58 18.51
N ARG A 55 -2.65 -41.60 17.75
CA ARG A 55 -1.80 -40.44 17.30
C ARG A 55 -2.30 -39.10 17.80
N ASN A 56 -2.80 -39.05 19.02
CA ASN A 56 -3.31 -37.83 19.63
C ASN A 56 -2.25 -36.71 19.66
N GLN A 57 -0.97 -37.01 19.88
CA GLN A 57 0.09 -35.99 19.88
C GLN A 57 0.19 -35.31 18.53
N ALA A 58 0.25 -36.03 17.42
CA ALA A 58 0.33 -35.44 16.08
C ALA A 58 -0.92 -34.59 15.75
N ARG A 59 -2.11 -35.00 16.22
CA ARG A 59 -3.34 -34.21 16.13
C ARG A 59 -3.21 -32.89 16.91
N ASP A 60 -2.69 -32.94 18.13
CA ASP A 60 -2.57 -31.76 19.00
C ASP A 60 -1.51 -30.78 18.45
N GLU A 61 -0.43 -31.31 17.87
CA GLU A 61 0.55 -30.49 17.10
C GLU A 61 -0.10 -29.85 15.89
N LEU A 62 -0.88 -30.57 15.10
CA LEU A 62 -1.61 -29.99 13.96
C LEU A 62 -2.56 -28.88 14.40
N LEU A 63 -3.37 -29.11 15.44
CA LEU A 63 -4.27 -28.08 15.97
C LEU A 63 -3.53 -26.86 16.54
N GLY A 64 -2.35 -27.08 17.09
CA GLY A 64 -1.46 -26.00 17.54
C GLY A 64 -0.97 -25.14 16.37
N THR A 65 -0.51 -25.78 15.30
CA THR A 65 -0.04 -25.12 14.08
C THR A 65 -1.18 -24.36 13.38
N GLU A 66 -2.37 -24.94 13.29
CA GLU A 66 -3.56 -24.28 12.73
C GLU A 66 -3.94 -22.98 13.47
N ARG A 67 -3.86 -22.98 14.80
CA ARG A 67 -4.09 -21.75 15.59
C ARG A 67 -3.04 -20.68 15.31
N GLN A 68 -1.77 -21.09 15.20
CA GLN A 68 -0.68 -20.17 14.86
C GLN A 68 -0.84 -19.59 13.44
N LEU A 69 -1.27 -20.41 12.48
CA LEU A 69 -1.58 -19.98 11.12
C LEU A 69 -2.69 -18.92 11.11
N ALA A 70 -3.78 -19.14 11.86
CA ALA A 70 -4.86 -18.16 11.95
C ALA A 70 -4.37 -16.81 12.53
N VAL A 71 -3.54 -16.83 13.57
CA VAL A 71 -2.94 -15.62 14.16
C VAL A 71 -2.00 -14.93 13.16
N ALA A 72 -1.15 -15.68 12.48
CA ALA A 72 -0.24 -15.12 11.46
C ALA A 72 -1.02 -14.49 10.30
N GLN A 73 -2.09 -15.14 9.84
CA GLN A 73 -2.95 -14.61 8.80
C GLN A 73 -3.65 -13.31 9.22
N ALA A 74 -4.17 -13.24 10.45
CA ALA A 74 -4.80 -12.03 10.98
C ALA A 74 -3.80 -10.86 11.04
N ARG A 75 -2.55 -11.11 11.47
CA ARG A 75 -1.47 -10.11 11.48
C ARG A 75 -1.13 -9.60 10.08
N LEU A 76 -0.96 -10.51 9.12
CA LEU A 76 -0.70 -10.17 7.74
C LEU A 76 -1.81 -9.28 7.16
N ASN A 77 -3.07 -9.62 7.39
CA ASN A 77 -4.21 -8.84 6.91
C ASN A 77 -4.25 -7.44 7.54
N ALA A 78 -3.98 -7.33 8.84
CA ALA A 78 -3.92 -6.05 9.54
C ALA A 78 -2.76 -5.17 9.02
N ALA A 79 -1.57 -5.74 8.87
CA ALA A 79 -0.41 -5.03 8.34
C ALA A 79 -0.62 -4.57 6.89
N ARG A 80 -1.26 -5.39 6.05
CA ARG A 80 -1.67 -5.01 4.69
C ARG A 80 -2.59 -3.80 4.67
N SER A 81 -3.63 -3.81 5.49
CA SER A 81 -4.58 -2.70 5.59
C SER A 81 -3.88 -1.41 6.02
N GLN A 82 -2.98 -1.50 7.01
CA GLN A 82 -2.19 -0.36 7.47
C GLN A 82 -1.26 0.18 6.37
N LEU A 83 -0.58 -0.70 5.63
CA LEU A 83 0.30 -0.29 4.54
C LEU A 83 -0.47 0.37 3.39
N THR A 84 -1.65 -0.14 3.05
CA THR A 84 -2.54 0.49 2.05
C THR A 84 -2.92 1.91 2.47
N SER A 85 -3.40 2.10 3.70
CA SER A 85 -3.74 3.42 4.22
C SER A 85 -2.53 4.37 4.26
N LEU A 86 -1.36 3.85 4.64
CA LEU A 86 -0.13 4.63 4.68
C LEU A 86 0.34 5.04 3.28
N ASN A 87 0.21 4.16 2.29
CA ASN A 87 0.53 4.46 0.88
C ASN A 87 -0.40 5.55 0.30
N GLU A 88 -1.68 5.52 0.60
CA GLU A 88 -2.64 6.57 0.22
C GLU A 88 -2.26 7.92 0.84
N ALA A 89 -1.89 7.92 2.12
CA ALA A 89 -1.43 9.12 2.82
C ALA A 89 -0.10 9.66 2.24
N LEU A 90 0.84 8.80 1.89
CA LEU A 90 2.11 9.16 1.25
C LEU A 90 1.87 9.76 -0.14
N LEU A 91 0.98 9.17 -0.94
CA LEU A 91 0.63 9.67 -2.26
C LEU A 91 -0.03 11.07 -2.17
N SER A 92 -0.95 11.24 -1.23
CA SER A 92 -1.61 12.53 -0.98
C SER A 92 -0.60 13.60 -0.55
N LEU A 93 0.29 13.27 0.38
CA LEU A 93 1.33 14.18 0.86
C LEU A 93 2.33 14.55 -0.24
N SER A 94 2.74 13.59 -1.06
CA SER A 94 3.64 13.83 -2.20
C SER A 94 3.03 14.81 -3.23
N ARG A 95 1.73 14.70 -3.50
CA ARG A 95 1.03 15.64 -4.38
C ARG A 95 1.00 17.04 -3.79
N ARG A 96 0.66 17.18 -2.50
CA ARG A 96 0.65 18.49 -1.84
C ARG A 96 2.02 19.15 -1.84
N ILE A 97 3.09 18.39 -1.58
CA ILE A 97 4.46 18.91 -1.66
C ILE A 97 4.76 19.45 -3.06
N ALA A 98 4.38 18.72 -4.12
CA ALA A 98 4.58 19.19 -5.50
C ALA A 98 3.80 20.46 -5.82
N ASP A 99 2.56 20.58 -5.35
CA ASP A 99 1.73 21.76 -5.52
C ASP A 99 2.31 22.97 -4.75
N ASP A 100 2.74 22.76 -3.52
CA ASP A 100 3.36 23.82 -2.70
C ASP A 100 4.73 24.27 -3.24
N GLU A 101 5.53 23.35 -3.80
CA GLU A 101 6.77 23.69 -4.50
C GLU A 101 6.49 24.58 -5.73
N HIS A 102 5.46 24.28 -6.51
CA HIS A 102 5.06 25.10 -7.65
C HIS A 102 4.61 26.51 -7.21
N VAL A 103 3.80 26.60 -6.15
CA VAL A 103 3.36 27.88 -5.57
C VAL A 103 4.55 28.69 -5.07
N LEU A 104 5.49 28.04 -4.39
CA LEU A 104 6.72 28.67 -3.88
C LEU A 104 7.58 29.22 -5.02
N LEU A 105 7.79 28.44 -6.09
CA LEU A 105 8.54 28.90 -7.27
C LEU A 105 7.89 30.12 -7.91
N THR A 106 6.56 30.13 -8.01
CA THR A 106 5.79 31.26 -8.55
C THR A 106 5.94 32.51 -7.65
N ALA A 107 5.79 32.35 -6.34
CA ALA A 107 5.94 33.44 -5.38
C ALA A 107 7.37 34.03 -5.39
N ARG A 108 8.40 33.19 -5.45
CA ARG A 108 9.81 33.62 -5.58
C ARG A 108 10.04 34.37 -6.89
N ALA A 109 9.48 33.93 -8.01
CA ALA A 109 9.59 34.61 -9.30
C ALA A 109 8.93 35.99 -9.25
N GLN A 110 7.73 36.09 -8.65
CA GLN A 110 7.02 37.38 -8.46
C GLN A 110 7.80 38.32 -7.56
N LEU A 111 8.33 37.85 -6.43
CA LEU A 111 9.17 38.65 -5.53
C LEU A 111 10.42 39.15 -6.26
N GLY A 112 11.10 38.26 -7.00
CA GLY A 112 12.29 38.62 -7.77
C GLY A 112 12.01 39.65 -8.87
N ALA A 113 10.86 39.56 -9.55
CA ALA A 113 10.44 40.51 -10.56
C ALA A 113 10.12 41.90 -9.91
N LEU A 114 9.41 41.91 -8.79
CA LEU A 114 9.07 43.12 -8.06
C LEU A 114 10.33 43.82 -7.51
N VAL A 115 11.26 43.07 -6.93
CA VAL A 115 12.54 43.63 -6.45
C VAL A 115 13.36 44.24 -7.62
N ARG A 116 13.44 43.54 -8.75
CA ARG A 116 14.12 44.03 -9.95
C ARG A 116 13.50 45.33 -10.48
N SER A 117 12.18 45.32 -10.69
CA SER A 117 11.49 46.52 -11.19
C SER A 117 11.64 47.72 -10.24
N THR A 118 11.63 47.47 -8.93
CA THR A 118 11.87 48.54 -7.94
C THR A 118 13.29 49.07 -8.01
N TYR A 119 14.28 48.19 -8.19
CA TYR A 119 15.69 48.58 -8.33
C TYR A 119 15.97 49.32 -9.65
N GLU A 120 15.40 48.85 -10.77
CA GLU A 120 15.55 49.46 -12.10
C GLU A 120 14.91 50.85 -12.17
N VAL A 121 13.75 51.04 -11.53
CA VAL A 121 13.05 52.34 -11.48
C VAL A 121 13.69 53.30 -10.47
N ALA A 122 14.17 52.77 -9.35
CA ALA A 122 14.69 53.65 -8.26
C ALA A 122 16.17 53.99 -8.38
N GLY A 123 17.01 53.20 -9.12
CA GLY A 123 18.47 53.38 -9.13
C GLY A 123 19.03 53.60 -7.72
N SER A 124 20.32 53.58 -7.50
CA SER A 124 20.87 53.90 -6.15
C SER A 124 20.50 55.31 -5.62
N ASP A 125 20.18 56.22 -6.54
CA ASP A 125 19.81 57.61 -6.21
C ASP A 125 18.41 58.00 -6.72
N GLY A 126 17.71 57.09 -7.43
CA GLY A 126 16.54 57.43 -8.23
C GLY A 126 15.29 57.82 -7.44
N PHE A 127 15.06 57.24 -6.26
CA PHE A 127 13.86 57.56 -5.47
C PHE A 127 13.97 58.96 -4.83
N ALA A 128 15.13 59.29 -4.28
CA ALA A 128 15.38 60.63 -3.73
C ALA A 128 15.39 61.68 -4.85
N ALA A 129 16.05 61.41 -5.99
CA ALA A 129 16.06 62.29 -7.15
C ALA A 129 14.66 62.45 -7.77
N ALA A 130 13.85 61.37 -7.84
CA ALA A 130 12.48 61.40 -8.33
C ALA A 130 11.54 62.23 -7.44
N ILE A 131 11.73 62.20 -6.10
CA ILE A 131 11.00 63.06 -5.17
C ILE A 131 11.43 64.50 -5.32
N LEU A 132 12.74 64.76 -5.40
CA LEU A 132 13.29 66.11 -5.53
C LEU A 132 12.98 66.77 -6.89
N SER A 133 12.76 65.98 -7.94
CA SER A 133 12.38 66.46 -9.28
C SER A 133 10.87 66.66 -9.47
N SER A 134 10.05 66.36 -8.46
CA SER A 134 8.61 66.56 -8.54
C SER A 134 8.18 67.97 -8.58
N GLY A 135 7.30 68.34 -9.53
CA GLY A 135 6.91 69.73 -9.78
C GLY A 135 5.90 70.29 -8.77
N ASN A 136 5.25 69.43 -7.95
CA ASN A 136 4.31 69.86 -6.94
C ASN A 136 4.15 68.81 -5.81
N PHE A 137 3.59 69.25 -4.66
CA PHE A 137 3.42 68.46 -3.46
C PHE A 137 2.55 67.19 -3.67
N ASN A 138 1.52 67.28 -4.50
CA ASN A 138 0.63 66.13 -4.77
C ASN A 138 1.40 65.01 -5.47
N GLU A 139 2.25 65.33 -6.44
CA GLU A 139 3.10 64.35 -7.14
C GLU A 139 4.11 63.71 -6.19
N VAL A 140 4.69 64.45 -5.26
CA VAL A 140 5.53 63.88 -4.18
C VAL A 140 4.75 62.88 -3.34
N MET A 141 3.54 63.25 -2.93
CA MET A 141 2.69 62.39 -2.11
C MET A 141 2.23 61.10 -2.86
N ASP A 142 1.92 61.20 -4.13
CA ASP A 142 1.53 60.06 -4.95
C ASP A 142 2.71 59.10 -5.16
N ARG A 143 3.90 59.59 -5.40
CA ARG A 143 5.13 58.77 -5.48
C ARG A 143 5.48 58.13 -4.15
N TYR A 144 5.32 58.85 -3.03
CA TYR A 144 5.51 58.30 -1.68
C TYR A 144 4.53 57.15 -1.39
N ARG A 145 3.22 57.35 -1.68
CA ARG A 145 2.20 56.31 -1.53
C ARG A 145 2.47 55.10 -2.40
N GLY A 146 2.93 55.31 -3.63
CA GLY A 146 3.37 54.25 -4.55
C GLY A 146 4.51 53.40 -3.96
N ALA A 147 5.55 54.08 -3.42
CA ALA A 147 6.68 53.40 -2.79
C ALA A 147 6.29 52.63 -1.51
N GLU A 148 5.42 53.22 -0.69
CA GLU A 148 4.87 52.54 0.47
C GLU A 148 4.06 51.30 0.08
N HIS A 149 3.24 51.41 -0.97
CA HIS A 149 2.48 50.27 -1.51
C HIS A 149 3.39 49.12 -1.96
N VAL A 150 4.43 49.44 -2.75
CA VAL A 150 5.42 48.46 -3.22
C VAL A 150 6.17 47.83 -2.03
N THR A 151 6.60 48.63 -1.07
CA THR A 151 7.27 48.11 0.13
C THR A 151 6.40 47.12 0.91
N ASN A 152 5.12 47.44 1.07
CA ASN A 152 4.16 46.58 1.75
C ASN A 152 3.89 45.32 0.95
N GLN A 153 3.89 45.38 -0.39
CA GLN A 153 3.75 44.21 -1.26
C GLN A 153 4.99 43.29 -1.17
N VAL A 154 6.20 43.86 -1.17
CA VAL A 154 7.45 43.11 -0.97
C VAL A 154 7.44 42.37 0.38
N LYS A 155 7.06 43.09 1.46
CA LYS A 155 6.95 42.47 2.80
C LYS A 155 5.97 41.32 2.83
N ARG A 156 4.79 41.47 2.25
CA ARG A 156 3.78 40.40 2.17
C ARG A 156 4.28 39.18 1.37
N LEU A 157 4.87 39.41 0.20
CA LEU A 157 5.43 38.34 -0.62
C LEU A 157 6.58 37.63 0.08
N LYS A 158 7.46 38.38 0.75
CA LYS A 158 8.55 37.80 1.55
C LYS A 158 8.00 36.88 2.65
N SER A 159 7.05 37.38 3.45
CA SER A 159 6.41 36.57 4.49
C SER A 159 5.77 35.31 3.89
N THR A 160 5.05 35.43 2.78
CA THR A 160 4.45 34.28 2.09
C THR A 160 5.50 33.24 1.67
N VAL A 161 6.66 33.68 1.16
CA VAL A 161 7.75 32.77 0.77
C VAL A 161 8.31 32.07 2.00
N GLU A 162 8.61 32.80 3.08
CA GLU A 162 9.17 32.26 4.33
C GLU A 162 8.20 31.26 4.98
N ASP A 163 6.91 31.57 5.06
CA ASP A 163 5.87 30.69 5.61
C ASP A 163 5.74 29.40 4.79
N ARG A 164 5.76 29.51 3.45
CA ARG A 164 5.68 28.36 2.56
C ARG A 164 6.93 27.48 2.62
N GLU A 165 8.11 28.07 2.71
CA GLU A 165 9.36 27.32 2.91
C GLU A 165 9.33 26.53 4.22
N GLY A 166 8.87 27.16 5.31
CA GLY A 166 8.71 26.49 6.60
C GLY A 166 7.71 25.32 6.55
N ALA A 167 6.57 25.53 5.90
CA ALA A 167 5.54 24.51 5.70
C ALA A 167 6.09 23.33 4.88
N LEU A 168 6.76 23.59 3.76
CA LEU A 168 7.38 22.56 2.92
C LEU A 168 8.44 21.73 3.66
N LEU A 169 9.28 22.37 4.47
CA LEU A 169 10.24 21.64 5.29
C LEU A 169 9.55 20.71 6.30
N GLN A 170 8.44 21.13 6.88
CA GLN A 170 7.67 20.30 7.78
C GLN A 170 7.00 19.13 7.05
N GLU A 171 6.42 19.37 5.88
CA GLU A 171 5.80 18.33 5.07
C GLU A 171 6.81 17.28 4.58
N ARG A 172 8.01 17.71 4.18
CA ARG A 172 9.10 16.79 3.82
C ARG A 172 9.52 15.91 5.00
N ARG A 173 9.66 16.47 6.21
CA ARG A 173 9.94 15.68 7.42
C ARG A 173 8.83 14.67 7.71
N ASN A 174 7.57 15.07 7.54
CA ASN A 174 6.41 14.17 7.69
C ASN A 174 6.43 13.05 6.64
N LEU A 175 6.83 13.36 5.41
CA LEU A 175 6.97 12.38 4.34
C LEU A 175 8.05 11.35 4.68
N GLU A 176 9.22 11.78 5.14
CA GLU A 176 10.33 10.92 5.56
C GLU A 176 9.93 10.00 6.72
N ALA A 177 9.23 10.53 7.74
CA ALA A 177 8.76 9.75 8.86
C ALA A 177 7.75 8.66 8.45
N ARG A 178 6.78 9.02 7.59
CA ARG A 178 5.79 8.05 7.08
C ARG A 178 6.43 7.02 6.16
N PHE A 179 7.43 7.42 5.40
CA PHE A 179 8.21 6.52 4.58
C PHE A 179 8.97 5.47 5.41
N ALA A 180 9.67 5.90 6.48
CA ALA A 180 10.33 4.99 7.40
C ALA A 180 9.32 4.02 8.07
N GLN A 181 8.13 4.50 8.39
CA GLN A 181 7.03 3.67 8.89
C GLN A 181 6.59 2.61 7.87
N ALA A 182 6.44 2.98 6.60
CA ALA A 182 6.07 2.06 5.53
C ALA A 182 7.13 0.98 5.32
N GLN A 183 8.42 1.33 5.36
CA GLN A 183 9.51 0.36 5.28
C GLN A 183 9.51 -0.63 6.45
N ALA A 184 9.36 -0.15 7.69
CA ALA A 184 9.29 -1.02 8.86
C ALA A 184 8.11 -2.00 8.78
N LEU A 185 6.97 -1.56 8.25
CA LEU A 185 5.80 -2.39 8.05
C LEU A 185 6.00 -3.42 6.92
N GLU A 186 6.72 -3.08 5.88
CA GLU A 186 7.10 -4.00 4.79
C GLU A 186 8.05 -5.10 5.30
N ASP A 187 9.04 -4.74 6.12
CA ASP A 187 9.93 -5.70 6.78
C ASP A 187 9.15 -6.65 7.70
N GLN A 188 8.19 -6.14 8.46
CA GLN A 188 7.31 -6.95 9.29
C GLN A 188 6.47 -7.91 8.45
N LEU A 189 5.89 -7.46 7.35
CA LEU A 189 5.13 -8.28 6.40
C LEU A 189 5.99 -9.41 5.83
N SER A 190 7.26 -9.13 5.50
CA SER A 190 8.21 -10.15 5.05
C SER A 190 8.44 -11.21 6.12
N GLN A 191 8.74 -10.81 7.35
CA GLN A 191 8.95 -11.74 8.47
C GLN A 191 7.71 -12.59 8.76
N ASP A 192 6.53 -11.98 8.81
CA ASP A 192 5.26 -12.69 9.06
C ASP A 192 4.93 -13.65 7.90
N SER A 193 5.24 -13.29 6.65
CA SER A 193 5.09 -14.17 5.48
C SER A 193 6.02 -15.38 5.56
N ASN A 194 7.30 -15.17 5.88
CA ASN A 194 8.27 -16.26 6.04
C ASN A 194 7.86 -17.21 7.17
N ARG A 195 7.38 -16.67 8.30
CA ARG A 195 6.85 -17.47 9.39
C ARG A 195 5.63 -18.29 8.96
N MET A 196 4.73 -17.70 8.18
CA MET A 196 3.55 -18.41 7.67
C MET A 196 3.93 -19.55 6.73
N MET A 197 4.94 -19.39 5.87
CA MET A 197 5.45 -20.47 5.02
C MET A 197 6.04 -21.62 5.86
N ALA A 198 6.78 -21.31 6.92
CA ALA A 198 7.31 -22.32 7.84
C ALA A 198 6.17 -23.10 8.56
N LEU A 199 5.15 -22.40 9.05
CA LEU A 199 3.98 -23.01 9.70
C LEU A 199 3.19 -23.91 8.74
N VAL A 200 3.08 -23.54 7.46
CA VAL A 200 2.46 -24.39 6.42
C VAL A 200 3.25 -25.69 6.25
N ALA A 201 4.58 -25.63 6.23
CA ALA A 201 5.43 -26.82 6.15
C ALA A 201 5.29 -27.70 7.40
N GLU A 202 5.27 -27.11 8.60
CA GLU A 202 5.02 -27.85 9.86
C GLU A 202 3.66 -28.51 9.87
N ARG A 203 2.62 -27.82 9.41
CA ARG A 203 1.26 -28.37 9.25
C ARG A 203 1.26 -29.61 8.34
N ASP A 204 1.96 -29.54 7.21
CA ASP A 204 2.00 -30.63 6.25
C ASP A 204 2.70 -31.86 6.84
N ILE A 205 3.73 -31.70 7.65
CA ILE A 205 4.39 -32.78 8.40
C ILE A 205 3.40 -33.41 9.41
N ALA A 206 2.77 -32.57 10.25
CA ALA A 206 1.79 -33.05 11.24
C ALA A 206 0.60 -33.74 10.57
N PHE A 207 0.14 -33.25 9.39
CA PHE A 207 -0.92 -33.85 8.60
C PHE A 207 -0.59 -35.28 8.14
N GLN A 208 0.66 -35.56 7.77
CA GLN A 208 1.11 -36.88 7.37
C GLN A 208 1.14 -37.87 8.55
N ALA A 209 1.24 -37.38 9.78
CA ALA A 209 1.38 -38.19 10.98
C ALA A 209 0.04 -38.60 11.60
N ILE A 210 -1.11 -38.08 11.21
CA ILE A 210 -2.43 -38.37 11.78
C ILE A 210 -3.16 -39.53 11.09
N ASP A 211 -4.14 -40.10 11.79
CA ASP A 211 -4.96 -41.22 11.30
C ASP A 211 -6.01 -40.80 10.27
N GLY A 212 -6.57 -41.81 9.54
CA GLY A 212 -7.50 -41.58 8.44
C GLY A 212 -8.74 -40.73 8.77
N PRO A 213 -9.48 -40.94 9.89
CA PRO A 213 -10.58 -40.08 10.30
C PRO A 213 -10.14 -38.65 10.63
N GLN A 214 -9.04 -38.51 11.35
CA GLN A 214 -8.43 -37.20 11.68
C GLN A 214 -7.94 -36.49 10.42
N ARG A 215 -7.33 -37.23 9.48
CA ARG A 215 -6.85 -36.71 8.20
C ARG A 215 -7.96 -36.12 7.33
N ARG A 216 -9.17 -36.73 7.35
CA ARG A 216 -10.31 -36.19 6.60
C ARG A 216 -10.74 -34.80 7.11
N LEU A 217 -10.86 -34.65 8.44
CA LEU A 217 -11.20 -33.35 9.05
C LEU A 217 -10.09 -32.31 8.84
N ALA A 218 -8.83 -32.72 9.00
CA ALA A 218 -7.70 -31.87 8.77
C ALA A 218 -7.61 -31.36 7.30
N LYS A 219 -7.96 -32.24 6.34
CA LYS A 219 -8.06 -31.82 4.94
C LYS A 219 -9.16 -30.81 4.71
N GLU A 220 -10.33 -31.00 5.32
CA GLU A 220 -11.44 -30.03 5.20
C GLU A 220 -11.07 -28.65 5.82
N ILE A 221 -10.32 -28.65 6.94
CA ILE A 221 -9.77 -27.44 7.53
C ILE A 221 -8.80 -26.76 6.55
N ALA A 222 -7.86 -27.52 5.96
CA ALA A 222 -6.90 -26.97 4.99
C ALA A 222 -7.57 -26.42 3.72
N ASP A 223 -8.64 -27.08 3.24
CA ASP A 223 -9.43 -26.59 2.11
C ASP A 223 -10.16 -25.28 2.43
N LEU A 224 -10.65 -25.12 3.67
CA LEU A 224 -11.21 -23.85 4.15
C LEU A 224 -10.15 -22.77 4.30
N ASP A 225 -8.97 -23.10 4.81
CA ASP A 225 -7.85 -22.16 4.90
C ASP A 225 -7.44 -21.62 3.53
N GLN A 226 -7.50 -22.44 2.48
CA GLN A 226 -7.28 -21.98 1.10
C GLN A 226 -8.35 -21.00 0.60
N GLN A 227 -9.56 -21.07 1.14
CA GLN A 227 -10.64 -20.11 0.84
C GLN A 227 -10.49 -18.82 1.65
N LEU A 228 -9.99 -18.92 2.88
CA LEU A 228 -9.76 -17.79 3.80
C LEU A 228 -8.45 -17.04 3.48
N ILE A 229 -7.42 -17.77 3.11
CA ILE A 229 -6.19 -17.24 2.51
C ILE A 229 -6.52 -17.01 1.04
N PRO A 230 -6.64 -15.77 0.55
CA PRO A 230 -6.86 -15.56 -0.88
C PRO A 230 -5.76 -16.32 -1.62
N PRO A 231 -6.12 -17.29 -2.48
CA PRO A 231 -5.09 -18.01 -3.21
C PRO A 231 -4.25 -17.02 -3.98
N ALA A 232 -2.94 -17.21 -3.97
CA ALA A 232 -2.06 -16.53 -4.92
C ALA A 232 -2.57 -16.67 -6.37
N THR A 233 -3.45 -17.65 -6.61
CA THR A 233 -4.11 -17.97 -7.89
C THR A 233 -5.45 -17.25 -8.12
N GLY A 234 -6.13 -16.72 -7.09
CA GLY A 234 -7.43 -16.02 -7.21
C GLY A 234 -7.35 -14.66 -7.93
N LEU A 235 -6.14 -14.26 -8.31
CA LEU A 235 -5.86 -12.98 -8.96
C LEU A 235 -5.69 -13.08 -10.48
N LEU A 236 -6.13 -14.16 -11.10
CA LEU A 236 -6.09 -14.31 -12.57
C LEU A 236 -7.12 -13.44 -13.32
N GLY A 237 -7.79 -12.51 -12.66
CA GLY A 237 -8.75 -11.62 -13.30
C GLY A 237 -8.97 -10.27 -12.62
N GLY A 238 -8.30 -9.98 -11.51
CA GLY A 238 -8.39 -8.72 -10.79
C GLY A 238 -7.03 -8.11 -10.52
N SER A 239 -6.94 -6.80 -10.36
CA SER A 239 -5.69 -6.16 -9.95
C SER A 239 -5.22 -6.77 -8.64
N CYS A 240 -4.03 -7.32 -8.61
CA CYS A 240 -3.32 -7.55 -7.36
C CYS A 240 -3.25 -6.21 -6.65
N GLY A 241 -3.90 -6.07 -5.49
CA GLY A 241 -3.72 -4.87 -4.68
C GLY A 241 -2.23 -4.67 -4.44
N ASN A 242 -1.72 -3.46 -4.68
CA ASN A 242 -0.34 -3.16 -4.43
C ASN A 242 -0.13 -3.02 -2.91
N HIS A 243 0.61 -3.94 -2.33
CA HIS A 243 0.87 -4.03 -0.89
C HIS A 243 2.34 -3.69 -0.53
N PHE A 244 3.05 -3.06 -1.45
CA PHE A 244 4.42 -2.58 -1.23
C PHE A 244 4.43 -1.10 -0.87
N ALA A 245 5.49 -0.65 -0.19
CA ALA A 245 5.63 0.73 0.25
C ALA A 245 5.73 1.68 -0.95
N PHE A 246 4.90 2.72 -0.96
CA PHE A 246 4.87 3.74 -2.00
C PHE A 246 6.25 4.38 -2.20
N GLY A 247 6.60 4.59 -3.46
CA GLY A 247 7.89 5.22 -3.82
C GLY A 247 9.07 4.27 -3.93
N GLN A 248 8.87 2.96 -3.68
CA GLN A 248 9.88 1.91 -3.77
C GLN A 248 9.88 1.19 -5.12
N CYS A 249 10.98 0.48 -5.40
CA CYS A 249 11.09 -0.37 -6.58
C CYS A 249 10.04 -1.48 -6.60
N THR A 250 9.79 -2.13 -5.47
CA THR A 250 8.76 -3.16 -5.27
C THR A 250 7.36 -2.63 -5.56
N TYR A 251 7.03 -1.43 -5.06
CA TYR A 251 5.78 -0.75 -5.35
C TYR A 251 5.60 -0.51 -6.86
N TYR A 252 6.62 0.03 -7.52
CA TYR A 252 6.56 0.31 -8.95
C TYR A 252 6.35 -0.95 -9.79
N VAL A 253 7.13 -2.00 -9.55
CA VAL A 253 6.99 -3.26 -10.28
C VAL A 253 5.61 -3.87 -10.04
N ALA A 254 5.04 -3.76 -8.85
CA ALA A 254 3.68 -4.21 -8.55
C ALA A 254 2.59 -3.37 -9.24
N THR A 255 2.89 -2.15 -9.73
CA THR A 255 1.98 -1.40 -10.62
C THR A 255 2.02 -1.91 -12.06
N ARG A 256 3.15 -2.55 -12.48
CA ARG A 256 3.37 -3.03 -13.85
C ARG A 256 2.82 -4.44 -14.06
N ARG A 257 2.79 -5.25 -13.02
CA ARG A 257 2.24 -6.60 -13.05
C ARG A 257 1.83 -7.07 -11.66
N CYS A 258 0.96 -8.07 -11.61
CA CYS A 258 0.51 -8.71 -10.38
C CYS A 258 1.69 -9.38 -9.65
N VAL A 259 1.90 -9.00 -8.38
CA VAL A 259 2.90 -9.56 -7.47
C VAL A 259 2.17 -10.02 -6.19
N PRO A 260 1.83 -11.32 -6.07
CA PRO A 260 1.02 -11.81 -4.95
C PRO A 260 1.83 -12.13 -3.68
N TRP A 261 3.16 -12.17 -3.77
CA TRP A 261 4.06 -12.42 -2.63
C TRP A 261 4.46 -11.13 -1.94
N PHE A 262 5.01 -11.27 -0.74
CA PHE A 262 5.61 -10.20 0.07
C PHE A 262 7.12 -10.33 0.08
N GLY A 263 7.79 -9.42 0.78
CA GLY A 263 9.20 -9.48 1.08
C GLY A 263 10.02 -8.44 0.35
N ASN A 264 11.26 -8.32 0.83
CA ASN A 264 12.26 -7.45 0.24
C ASN A 264 12.59 -7.85 -1.19
N ALA A 265 13.03 -6.92 -2.00
CA ALA A 265 13.33 -7.14 -3.41
C ALA A 265 14.24 -8.35 -3.66
N SER A 266 15.26 -8.57 -2.82
CA SER A 266 16.19 -9.70 -2.93
C SER A 266 15.57 -11.08 -2.69
N GLU A 267 14.40 -11.14 -2.06
CA GLU A 267 13.70 -12.40 -1.73
C GLU A 267 12.72 -12.81 -2.85
N TRP A 268 12.54 -11.97 -3.87
CA TRP A 268 11.49 -12.15 -4.86
C TRP A 268 11.66 -13.37 -5.76
N LEU A 269 12.86 -13.87 -6.00
CA LEU A 269 13.04 -15.12 -6.76
C LEU A 269 12.48 -16.32 -6.00
N ASP A 270 12.82 -16.44 -4.73
CA ASP A 270 12.39 -17.56 -3.87
C ASP A 270 10.89 -17.49 -3.59
N HIS A 271 10.38 -16.29 -3.28
CA HIS A 271 8.97 -16.10 -3.02
C HIS A 271 8.12 -16.32 -4.29
N ALA A 272 8.55 -15.81 -5.43
CA ALA A 272 7.86 -16.05 -6.69
C ALA A 272 7.80 -17.54 -7.04
N ALA A 273 8.90 -18.28 -6.84
CA ALA A 273 8.94 -19.72 -7.04
C ALA A 273 7.97 -20.45 -6.10
N ALA A 274 7.92 -20.08 -4.81
CA ALA A 274 6.97 -20.61 -3.83
C ALA A 274 5.50 -20.37 -4.23
N PHE A 275 5.24 -19.25 -4.93
CA PHE A 275 3.92 -18.91 -5.49
C PHE A 275 3.67 -19.52 -6.89
N GLY A 276 4.54 -20.45 -7.36
CA GLY A 276 4.40 -21.17 -8.61
C GLY A 276 4.71 -20.35 -9.86
N TYR A 277 5.46 -19.23 -9.72
CA TYR A 277 5.99 -18.50 -10.84
C TYR A 277 7.31 -19.12 -11.33
N ARG A 278 7.53 -19.12 -12.64
CA ARG A 278 8.80 -19.55 -13.19
C ARG A 278 9.87 -18.49 -12.96
N VAL A 279 11.04 -18.91 -12.53
CA VAL A 279 12.23 -18.07 -12.34
C VAL A 279 13.38 -18.59 -13.22
N GLY A 280 14.35 -17.77 -13.52
CA GLY A 280 15.51 -18.16 -14.33
C GLY A 280 16.50 -17.02 -14.55
N HIS A 281 17.47 -17.22 -15.45
CA HIS A 281 18.58 -16.29 -15.66
C HIS A 281 18.56 -15.61 -17.05
N THR A 282 17.59 -15.92 -17.90
CA THR A 282 17.49 -15.33 -19.24
C THR A 282 16.53 -14.14 -19.23
N PRO A 283 16.95 -12.93 -19.63
CA PRO A 283 16.07 -11.77 -19.69
C PRO A 283 14.93 -12.00 -20.69
N ARG A 284 13.72 -11.53 -20.34
CA ARG A 284 12.54 -11.52 -21.23
C ARG A 284 11.75 -10.24 -20.99
N ALA A 285 11.25 -9.63 -22.03
CA ALA A 285 10.32 -8.51 -21.89
C ALA A 285 9.11 -8.93 -21.02
N GLY A 286 8.69 -8.07 -20.11
CA GLY A 286 7.65 -8.35 -19.13
C GLY A 286 8.10 -9.15 -17.90
N ALA A 287 9.35 -9.61 -17.83
CA ALA A 287 9.91 -10.22 -16.62
C ALA A 287 10.24 -9.17 -15.56
N ILE A 288 10.41 -9.62 -14.32
CA ILE A 288 10.96 -8.82 -13.24
C ILE A 288 12.42 -9.22 -13.06
N ALA A 289 13.33 -8.27 -13.22
CA ALA A 289 14.75 -8.43 -12.89
C ALA A 289 14.95 -8.21 -11.39
N VAL A 290 15.79 -9.04 -10.76
CA VAL A 290 16.03 -9.04 -9.31
C VAL A 290 17.52 -8.91 -9.03
N TRP A 291 17.89 -7.98 -8.15
CA TRP A 291 19.28 -7.75 -7.69
C TRP A 291 19.45 -8.17 -6.25
N ARG A 292 20.62 -8.73 -5.94
CA ARG A 292 21.05 -8.98 -4.55
C ARG A 292 21.34 -7.66 -3.82
N PRO A 293 21.32 -7.66 -2.49
CA PRO A 293 21.84 -6.54 -1.71
C PRO A 293 23.24 -6.12 -2.17
N GLY A 294 23.46 -4.84 -2.45
CA GLY A 294 24.71 -4.27 -2.90
C GLY A 294 25.09 -4.53 -4.36
N GLN A 295 24.42 -5.43 -5.08
CA GLN A 295 24.71 -5.73 -6.49
C GLN A 295 24.31 -4.53 -7.37
N GLY A 296 25.25 -4.04 -8.17
CA GLY A 296 25.02 -2.91 -9.07
C GLY A 296 24.57 -1.62 -8.42
N GLY A 297 24.72 -1.46 -7.10
CA GLY A 297 24.24 -0.30 -6.34
C GLY A 297 22.88 -0.50 -5.64
N ALA A 298 22.34 -1.70 -5.66
CA ALA A 298 21.11 -2.03 -4.95
C ALA A 298 21.24 -1.83 -3.43
N SER A 299 20.16 -1.45 -2.77
CA SER A 299 20.08 -1.26 -1.32
C SER A 299 20.31 -2.57 -0.55
N ARG A 300 20.28 -2.52 0.79
CA ARG A 300 20.31 -3.72 1.64
C ARG A 300 19.11 -4.65 1.42
N ALA A 301 17.98 -4.12 1.00
CA ALA A 301 16.80 -4.91 0.64
C ALA A 301 16.87 -5.54 -0.77
N GLY A 302 17.97 -5.31 -1.51
CA GLY A 302 18.05 -5.62 -2.91
C GLY A 302 17.37 -4.57 -3.80
N HIS A 303 17.09 -4.96 -5.05
CA HIS A 303 16.36 -4.12 -5.99
C HIS A 303 15.57 -4.97 -6.97
N VAL A 304 14.47 -4.42 -7.50
CA VAL A 304 13.68 -5.04 -8.57
C VAL A 304 13.31 -4.01 -9.62
N ALA A 305 13.24 -4.46 -10.89
CA ALA A 305 12.85 -3.63 -12.01
C ALA A 305 12.02 -4.43 -13.02
N TYR A 306 11.20 -3.73 -13.80
CA TYR A 306 10.43 -4.33 -14.87
C TYR A 306 11.23 -4.32 -16.18
N VAL A 307 11.35 -5.46 -16.85
CA VAL A 307 12.07 -5.58 -18.12
C VAL A 307 11.18 -5.08 -19.26
N GLU A 308 11.58 -3.99 -19.88
CA GLU A 308 10.85 -3.36 -21.00
C GLU A 308 11.21 -4.00 -22.34
N ALA A 309 12.49 -4.27 -22.57
CA ALA A 309 13.00 -4.83 -23.80
C ALA A 309 14.30 -5.62 -23.57
N VAL A 310 14.61 -6.55 -24.48
CA VAL A 310 15.86 -7.34 -24.50
C VAL A 310 16.59 -7.09 -25.80
N GLY A 311 17.88 -6.86 -25.71
CA GLY A 311 18.74 -6.63 -26.90
C GLY A 311 19.01 -7.88 -27.75
N PRO A 312 19.40 -7.71 -29.02
CA PRO A 312 19.57 -6.42 -29.67
C PRO A 312 18.27 -5.81 -30.18
N THR A 313 18.00 -4.58 -29.78
CA THR A 313 16.88 -3.74 -30.28
C THR A 313 17.27 -2.27 -30.13
N ASP A 314 16.50 -1.33 -30.70
CA ASP A 314 16.80 0.10 -30.64
C ASP A 314 17.07 0.60 -29.22
N GLY A 315 18.29 1.08 -28.99
CA GLY A 315 18.74 1.57 -27.69
C GLY A 315 19.06 0.51 -26.64
N VAL A 316 19.07 -0.80 -27.01
CA VAL A 316 19.46 -1.91 -26.13
C VAL A 316 20.46 -2.79 -26.84
N PRO A 317 21.76 -2.79 -26.44
CA PRO A 317 22.79 -3.63 -27.04
C PRO A 317 22.52 -5.13 -26.89
N ALA A 318 23.14 -5.95 -27.74
CA ALA A 318 23.18 -7.40 -27.57
C ALA A 318 23.81 -7.75 -26.21
N GLY A 319 23.31 -8.79 -25.53
CA GLY A 319 23.75 -9.18 -24.18
C GLY A 319 23.32 -8.18 -23.09
N SER A 320 22.29 -7.38 -23.36
CA SER A 320 21.72 -6.41 -22.41
C SER A 320 20.20 -6.36 -22.51
N PHE A 321 19.56 -5.82 -21.49
CA PHE A 321 18.12 -5.57 -21.45
C PHE A 321 17.85 -4.20 -20.85
N LYS A 322 16.73 -3.59 -21.25
CA LYS A 322 16.25 -2.29 -20.73
C LYS A 322 15.23 -2.53 -19.64
N VAL A 323 15.38 -1.81 -18.56
CA VAL A 323 14.42 -1.82 -17.45
C VAL A 323 13.79 -0.47 -17.23
N SER A 324 12.57 -0.50 -16.67
CA SER A 324 11.98 0.60 -15.93
C SER A 324 11.93 0.25 -14.45
N GLU A 325 12.25 1.22 -13.61
CA GLU A 325 12.45 1.00 -12.18
C GLU A 325 12.13 2.29 -11.41
N MET A 326 11.89 2.15 -10.11
CA MET A 326 11.69 3.29 -9.21
C MET A 326 12.69 3.22 -8.05
N ASN A 327 13.00 4.38 -7.49
CA ASN A 327 13.91 4.53 -6.35
C ASN A 327 15.36 4.08 -6.62
N TRP A 328 15.78 4.03 -7.88
CA TRP A 328 17.20 3.88 -8.25
C TRP A 328 17.93 5.22 -8.23
N GLY A 329 17.36 6.23 -8.87
CA GLY A 329 17.88 7.60 -8.92
C GLY A 329 17.27 8.55 -7.88
N GLY A 330 16.63 8.03 -6.85
CA GLY A 330 15.96 8.77 -5.79
C GLY A 330 14.54 8.28 -5.53
N TRP A 331 14.05 8.54 -4.34
CA TRP A 331 12.74 8.09 -3.89
C TRP A 331 11.61 8.59 -4.79
N ASN A 332 10.67 7.71 -5.11
CA ASN A 332 9.49 7.95 -5.96
C ASN A 332 9.83 8.46 -7.39
N ARG A 333 11.05 8.25 -7.86
CA ARG A 333 11.46 8.61 -9.21
C ARG A 333 11.56 7.38 -10.09
N VAL A 334 10.81 7.38 -11.17
CA VAL A 334 10.94 6.35 -12.22
C VAL A 334 12.15 6.66 -13.07
N SER A 335 12.96 5.66 -13.35
CA SER A 335 14.12 5.74 -14.25
C SER A 335 14.14 4.56 -15.22
N TYR A 336 14.92 4.74 -16.29
CA TYR A 336 15.13 3.74 -17.32
C TYR A 336 16.63 3.58 -17.55
N ARG A 337 17.11 2.33 -17.62
CA ARG A 337 18.51 2.05 -17.94
C ARG A 337 18.66 0.73 -18.70
N ALA A 338 19.76 0.59 -19.43
CA ALA A 338 20.21 -0.69 -19.96
C ALA A 338 21.09 -1.40 -18.91
N VAL A 339 20.93 -2.71 -18.80
CA VAL A 339 21.62 -3.58 -17.85
C VAL A 339 22.20 -4.76 -18.64
N ALA A 340 23.42 -5.17 -18.34
CA ALA A 340 24.00 -6.39 -18.90
C ALA A 340 23.28 -7.63 -18.39
N ASP A 341 23.18 -8.68 -19.18
CA ASP A 341 22.40 -9.89 -18.87
C ASP A 341 22.88 -10.59 -17.59
N ASP A 342 24.18 -10.51 -17.26
CA ASP A 342 24.80 -11.04 -16.05
C ASP A 342 24.74 -10.07 -14.84
N GLY A 343 24.20 -8.87 -15.03
CA GLY A 343 24.15 -7.81 -14.03
C GLY A 343 23.11 -8.00 -12.93
N VAL A 344 22.37 -9.13 -12.90
CA VAL A 344 21.27 -9.40 -11.98
C VAL A 344 21.37 -10.77 -11.32
N MET A 345 20.63 -10.95 -10.25
CA MET A 345 20.49 -12.25 -9.57
C MET A 345 19.66 -13.24 -10.40
N GLY A 346 18.64 -12.76 -11.09
CA GLY A 346 17.77 -13.55 -11.94
C GLY A 346 16.48 -12.80 -12.31
N PHE A 347 15.54 -13.53 -12.91
CA PHE A 347 14.27 -13.01 -13.43
C PHE A 347 13.08 -13.82 -12.95
N VAL A 348 11.99 -13.12 -12.63
CA VAL A 348 10.66 -13.73 -12.41
C VAL A 348 9.85 -13.54 -13.68
N TYR A 349 9.40 -14.64 -14.28
CA TYR A 349 8.62 -14.59 -15.52
C TYR A 349 7.13 -14.45 -15.27
N ALA A 350 6.37 -14.03 -16.28
CA ALA A 350 4.93 -14.08 -16.24
C ALA A 350 4.45 -15.54 -16.04
N ARG A 351 3.33 -15.73 -15.39
CA ARG A 351 2.63 -17.02 -15.43
C ARG A 351 2.26 -17.29 -16.88
N GLY A 352 2.67 -18.45 -17.38
CA GLY A 352 2.26 -18.96 -18.69
C GLY A 352 0.82 -19.45 -18.64
#